data_1dfc74ee0433c27a84729a482ddab07f
#
_entry.id   1dfc74ee0433c27a84729a482ddab07f
#
_cell.length_a   1.000
_cell.length_b   1.000
_cell.length_c   1.000
_cell.angle_alpha   90.00
_cell.angle_beta   90.00
_cell.angle_gamma   90.00
#
_symmetry.space_group_name_H-M   'P 1'
#
loop_
_entity.id
_entity.type
_entity.pdbx_description
1 polymer ?
#
loop_
_entity_poly.entity_id
_entity_poly.type
_entity_poly.pdbx_seq_one_letter_code
_entity_poly.pdbx_strand_id
1 'polypeptide(L)'
;MKNRSISFYILAMVLATGSNAQASDYVLSKDNTHVATTALKYKTKRPLLQDRLFVSQAVEAEIRRIKSELTNPKLAWMFENCFPNTLDTTVRYRKTDGKDDTVVYTGDIHAMWLRDSGAQVWPYVQLANQDPELKAMLAGVIRRQFKCINIDPYANAFLDPYDPNPDHQWMRDMTDMKEGLHERKWEIDSLCYPLRLAYHYWKTTGDISIFDEEWLQAIENILKTFKEQQRKNGVGPYRFQRRTERQLDTMNNNGLGNPVNPVGLIVSCFRPSDDATTYQFLIPSNFFAVTSLRKAAEILVTVNKETAMSEECVHLAQEVEDALRR
;
A
#
# COMPACT_ATOMS: atom_id res chain seq x y z
N MET A 1 27.95 14.16 0.54
CA MET A 1 26.57 14.03 1.03
C MET A 1 25.92 12.73 0.55
N LYS A 2 26.61 11.56 0.59
CA LYS A 2 26.10 10.28 0.05
C LYS A 2 25.76 9.19 1.10
N ASN A 3 26.03 9.44 2.39
CA ASN A 3 25.96 8.38 3.42
C ASN A 3 24.74 8.38 4.36
N ARG A 4 23.75 9.27 4.15
CA ARG A 4 22.58 9.33 5.06
C ARG A 4 21.34 8.52 4.60
N SER A 5 21.29 8.11 3.35
CA SER A 5 20.11 7.43 2.78
C SER A 5 20.03 5.93 3.15
N ILE A 6 21.18 5.25 3.26
CA ILE A 6 21.26 3.78 3.43
C ILE A 6 20.77 3.33 4.83
N SER A 7 21.07 4.11 5.88
CA SER A 7 20.65 3.78 7.26
C SER A 7 19.12 3.78 7.47
N PHE A 8 18.38 4.59 6.72
CA PHE A 8 16.93 4.71 6.89
C PHE A 8 16.15 3.50 6.34
N TYR A 9 16.61 2.91 5.23
CA TYR A 9 15.91 1.79 4.58
C TYR A 9 16.09 0.46 5.32
N ILE A 10 17.26 0.24 5.90
CA ILE A 10 17.53 -0.98 6.69
C ILE A 10 16.73 -0.97 8.00
N LEU A 11 16.55 0.20 8.60
CA LEU A 11 15.79 0.34 9.85
C LEU A 11 14.27 0.11 9.64
N ALA A 12 13.70 0.58 8.53
CA ALA A 12 12.27 0.39 8.22
C ALA A 12 11.90 -1.09 7.99
N MET A 13 12.78 -1.89 7.37
CA MET A 13 12.55 -3.32 7.18
C MET A 13 12.69 -4.15 8.49
N VAL A 14 13.54 -3.72 9.42
CA VAL A 14 13.74 -4.43 10.69
C VAL A 14 12.60 -4.19 11.68
N LEU A 15 11.92 -3.04 11.59
CA LEU A 15 10.80 -2.70 12.49
C LEU A 15 9.46 -3.35 12.10
N ALA A 16 9.33 -3.86 10.88
CA ALA A 16 8.10 -4.51 10.41
C ALA A 16 7.98 -6.00 10.82
N THR A 17 9.05 -6.63 11.31
CA THR A 17 9.05 -8.05 11.72
C THR A 17 9.28 -8.21 13.23
N GLY A 18 8.39 -7.67 14.05
CA GLY A 18 8.44 -7.80 15.50
C GLY A 18 8.14 -9.22 15.97
N SER A 19 9.18 -10.05 16.15
CA SER A 19 9.12 -11.23 17.01
C SER A 19 10.38 -11.30 17.88
N ASN A 20 10.17 -11.47 19.19
CA ASN A 20 11.19 -11.55 20.24
C ASN A 20 12.28 -12.57 19.91
N ALA A 21 13.51 -12.12 19.68
CA ALA A 21 14.69 -12.96 19.68
C ALA A 21 15.65 -12.43 20.76
N GLN A 22 15.94 -13.27 21.76
CA GLN A 22 16.92 -13.00 22.79
C GLN A 22 18.31 -12.83 22.19
N ALA A 23 19.01 -11.79 22.62
CA ALA A 23 20.44 -11.59 22.34
C ALA A 23 21.25 -12.65 23.06
N SER A 24 22.01 -13.45 22.33
CA SER A 24 23.07 -14.31 22.89
C SER A 24 24.43 -13.81 22.43
N ASP A 25 25.35 -13.73 23.41
CA ASP A 25 26.70 -13.24 23.26
C ASP A 25 27.51 -14.01 22.20
N TYR A 26 28.19 -13.29 21.33
CA TYR A 26 29.13 -13.84 20.37
C TYR A 26 30.57 -13.53 20.76
N VAL A 27 31.32 -14.57 21.05
CA VAL A 27 32.78 -14.54 21.16
C VAL A 27 33.38 -14.72 19.76
N LEU A 28 34.23 -13.78 19.36
CA LEU A 28 34.96 -13.84 18.10
C LEU A 28 36.16 -14.78 18.20
N SER A 29 36.19 -15.85 17.43
CA SER A 29 37.39 -16.63 17.16
C SER A 29 37.86 -16.46 15.72
N LYS A 30 39.17 -16.27 15.54
CA LYS A 30 39.81 -16.09 14.23
C LYS A 30 40.21 -17.46 13.69
N ASP A 31 39.47 -17.95 12.67
CA ASP A 31 39.95 -19.04 11.82
C ASP A 31 39.19 -19.10 10.50
N ASN A 32 39.90 -19.41 9.40
CA ASN A 32 39.42 -19.47 8.03
C ASN A 32 38.29 -20.48 7.77
N THR A 33 37.95 -21.33 8.72
CA THR A 33 36.81 -22.27 8.69
C THR A 33 35.46 -21.56 8.81
N HIS A 34 35.39 -20.31 9.31
CA HIS A 34 34.18 -19.56 9.49
C HIS A 34 33.53 -19.10 8.17
N VAL A 35 34.31 -18.87 7.10
CA VAL A 35 33.79 -18.36 5.84
C VAL A 35 32.93 -19.43 5.13
N ALA A 36 33.37 -20.68 5.11
CA ALA A 36 32.63 -21.79 4.52
C ALA A 36 31.35 -22.13 5.30
N THR A 37 31.39 -22.09 6.62
CA THR A 37 30.25 -22.37 7.50
C THR A 37 29.20 -21.26 7.42
N THR A 38 29.63 -20.00 7.27
CA THR A 38 28.74 -18.84 7.11
C THR A 38 28.02 -18.88 5.75
N ALA A 39 28.71 -19.29 4.68
CA ALA A 39 28.11 -19.43 3.35
C ALA A 39 27.02 -20.53 3.29
N LEU A 40 27.18 -21.63 4.03
CA LEU A 40 26.17 -22.69 4.17
C LEU A 40 24.96 -22.23 5.02
N LYS A 41 25.17 -21.39 6.03
CA LYS A 41 24.13 -20.92 6.94
C LYS A 41 23.18 -19.90 6.28
N TYR A 42 23.67 -19.11 5.33
CA TYR A 42 22.92 -18.04 4.70
C TYR A 42 22.68 -18.29 3.20
N LYS A 43 22.25 -19.51 2.85
CA LYS A 43 21.84 -19.84 1.48
C LYS A 43 20.55 -19.08 1.12
N THR A 44 20.51 -18.51 -0.08
CA THR A 44 19.29 -17.86 -0.62
C THR A 44 18.07 -18.79 -0.56
N LYS A 45 16.91 -18.22 -0.22
CA LYS A 45 15.60 -18.90 -0.23
C LYS A 45 14.67 -18.33 -1.32
N ARG A 46 15.19 -17.45 -2.17
CA ARG A 46 14.42 -16.94 -3.32
C ARG A 46 14.00 -18.09 -4.22
N PRO A 47 12.85 -18.00 -4.92
CA PRO A 47 12.48 -18.94 -5.97
C PRO A 47 13.57 -19.03 -7.06
N LEU A 48 13.63 -20.13 -7.76
CA LEU A 48 14.49 -20.24 -8.94
C LEU A 48 14.11 -19.13 -9.93
N LEU A 49 15.07 -18.67 -10.73
CA LEU A 49 14.86 -17.55 -11.64
C LEU A 49 13.64 -17.74 -12.57
N GLN A 50 13.44 -18.94 -13.05
CA GLN A 50 12.32 -19.33 -13.91
C GLN A 50 10.95 -19.35 -13.19
N ASP A 51 10.96 -19.42 -11.88
CA ASP A 51 9.74 -19.51 -11.05
C ASP A 51 9.36 -18.14 -10.45
N ARG A 52 10.17 -17.10 -10.70
CA ARG A 52 9.89 -15.74 -10.26
C ARG A 52 8.86 -15.10 -11.17
N LEU A 53 7.89 -14.41 -10.56
CA LEU A 53 6.78 -13.79 -11.28
C LEU A 53 7.18 -12.53 -12.06
N PHE A 54 8.11 -11.77 -11.51
CA PHE A 54 8.66 -10.57 -12.15
C PHE A 54 10.13 -10.41 -11.80
N VAL A 55 10.97 -10.16 -12.80
CA VAL A 55 12.42 -9.97 -12.64
C VAL A 55 12.80 -8.60 -13.16
N SER A 56 13.31 -7.74 -12.27
CA SER A 56 13.82 -6.41 -12.62
C SER A 56 15.34 -6.40 -12.57
N GLN A 57 15.97 -5.98 -13.66
CA GLN A 57 17.43 -5.86 -13.73
C GLN A 57 17.95 -4.77 -12.77
N ALA A 58 17.21 -3.69 -12.59
CA ALA A 58 17.57 -2.64 -11.64
C ALA A 58 17.52 -3.14 -10.18
N VAL A 59 16.49 -3.94 -9.84
CA VAL A 59 16.38 -4.54 -8.50
C VAL A 59 17.49 -5.56 -8.26
N GLU A 60 17.82 -6.39 -9.23
CA GLU A 60 18.95 -7.34 -9.12
C GLU A 60 20.30 -6.62 -8.98
N ALA A 61 20.50 -5.51 -9.68
CA ALA A 61 21.69 -4.67 -9.54
C ALA A 61 21.77 -4.04 -8.13
N GLU A 62 20.66 -3.54 -7.62
CA GLU A 62 20.59 -2.95 -6.27
C GLU A 62 20.88 -4.01 -5.18
N ILE A 63 20.36 -5.23 -5.34
CA ILE A 63 20.67 -6.36 -4.43
C ILE A 63 22.18 -6.61 -4.41
N ARG A 64 22.85 -6.70 -5.57
CA ARG A 64 24.29 -6.90 -5.64
C ARG A 64 25.05 -5.76 -4.98
N ARG A 65 24.66 -4.52 -5.24
CA ARG A 65 25.28 -3.30 -4.68
C ARG A 65 25.19 -3.31 -3.14
N ILE A 66 24.00 -3.45 -2.58
CA ILE A 66 23.79 -3.43 -1.12
C ILE A 66 24.52 -4.60 -0.44
N LYS A 67 24.48 -5.80 -1.03
CA LYS A 67 25.21 -6.96 -0.48
C LYS A 67 26.72 -6.72 -0.42
N SER A 68 27.29 -6.01 -1.39
CA SER A 68 28.73 -5.70 -1.39
C SER A 68 29.14 -4.67 -0.34
N GLU A 69 28.21 -3.84 0.12
CA GLU A 69 28.44 -2.80 1.15
C GLU A 69 28.16 -3.30 2.57
N LEU A 70 27.40 -4.39 2.73
CA LEU A 70 27.04 -4.94 4.03
C LEU A 70 28.11 -5.89 4.55
N THR A 71 28.71 -5.53 5.68
CA THR A 71 29.70 -6.36 6.38
C THR A 71 29.08 -7.52 7.18
N ASN A 72 27.81 -7.38 7.60
CA ASN A 72 27.09 -8.43 8.33
C ASN A 72 26.43 -9.42 7.33
N PRO A 73 26.86 -10.69 7.28
CA PRO A 73 26.36 -11.66 6.32
C PRO A 73 24.88 -12.01 6.51
N LYS A 74 24.36 -11.90 7.74
CA LYS A 74 22.93 -12.11 8.02
C LYS A 74 22.08 -11.00 7.41
N LEU A 75 22.49 -9.74 7.54
CA LEU A 75 21.78 -8.62 6.94
C LEU A 75 21.84 -8.67 5.41
N ALA A 76 22.98 -9.01 4.83
CA ALA A 76 23.12 -9.21 3.40
C ALA A 76 22.17 -10.30 2.87
N TRP A 77 22.10 -11.42 3.57
CA TRP A 77 21.16 -12.51 3.27
C TRP A 77 19.70 -12.08 3.43
N MET A 78 19.36 -11.37 4.51
CA MET A 78 17.99 -10.87 4.73
C MET A 78 17.58 -9.91 3.61
N PHE A 79 18.45 -8.97 3.24
CA PHE A 79 18.18 -8.04 2.15
C PHE A 79 17.94 -8.75 0.82
N GLU A 80 18.80 -9.70 0.46
CA GLU A 80 18.67 -10.50 -0.76
C GLU A 80 17.34 -11.26 -0.86
N ASN A 81 16.80 -11.73 0.27
CA ASN A 81 15.58 -12.53 0.28
C ASN A 81 14.32 -11.69 0.48
N CYS A 82 14.38 -10.61 1.26
CA CYS A 82 13.22 -9.80 1.59
C CYS A 82 12.96 -8.70 0.54
N PHE A 83 14.03 -8.03 0.05
CA PHE A 83 13.86 -6.90 -0.87
C PHE A 83 13.15 -7.28 -2.17
N PRO A 84 13.45 -8.37 -2.88
CA PRO A 84 12.77 -8.75 -4.11
C PRO A 84 11.51 -9.59 -3.90
N ASN A 85 11.15 -9.95 -2.66
CA ASN A 85 10.10 -10.95 -2.39
C ASN A 85 8.76 -10.62 -3.06
N THR A 86 8.33 -9.37 -3.03
CA THR A 86 7.10 -8.92 -3.70
C THR A 86 7.14 -9.21 -5.21
N LEU A 87 8.25 -8.87 -5.88
CA LEU A 87 8.42 -9.13 -7.31
C LEU A 87 8.49 -10.62 -7.60
N ASP A 88 9.24 -11.36 -6.80
CA ASP A 88 9.45 -12.78 -6.98
C ASP A 88 8.16 -13.60 -6.83
N THR A 89 7.20 -13.19 -5.95
CA THR A 89 6.15 -14.10 -5.48
C THR A 89 4.71 -13.57 -5.58
N THR A 90 4.48 -12.25 -5.63
CA THR A 90 3.14 -11.68 -5.49
C THR A 90 2.69 -10.78 -6.64
N VAL A 91 3.60 -10.30 -7.47
CA VAL A 91 3.29 -9.42 -8.61
C VAL A 91 2.72 -10.21 -9.79
N ARG A 92 1.56 -9.78 -10.29
CA ARG A 92 0.90 -10.32 -11.48
C ARG A 92 0.80 -9.21 -12.54
N TYR A 93 1.92 -8.95 -13.23
CA TYR A 93 1.99 -7.96 -14.31
C TYR A 93 1.45 -8.51 -15.63
N ARG A 94 0.68 -7.68 -16.33
CA ARG A 94 0.15 -7.95 -17.66
C ARG A 94 -0.15 -6.66 -18.41
N LYS A 95 -0.53 -6.79 -19.68
CA LYS A 95 -1.14 -5.70 -20.44
C LYS A 95 -2.60 -6.03 -20.72
N THR A 96 -3.49 -5.07 -20.47
CA THR A 96 -4.93 -5.16 -20.70
C THR A 96 -5.33 -3.96 -21.56
N ASP A 97 -5.92 -4.21 -22.70
CA ASP A 97 -6.31 -3.15 -23.67
C ASP A 97 -5.15 -2.20 -24.03
N GLY A 98 -3.96 -2.76 -24.16
CA GLY A 98 -2.73 -2.03 -24.48
C GLY A 98 -2.14 -1.20 -23.33
N LYS A 99 -2.78 -1.15 -22.16
CA LYS A 99 -2.28 -0.48 -20.96
C LYS A 99 -1.65 -1.47 -19.99
N ASP A 100 -0.64 -1.01 -19.26
CA ASP A 100 -0.04 -1.78 -18.16
C ASP A 100 -1.04 -1.97 -17.03
N ASP A 101 -1.12 -3.17 -16.50
CA ASP A 101 -2.04 -3.59 -15.45
C ASP A 101 -1.36 -4.59 -14.52
N THR A 102 -1.34 -4.33 -13.22
CA THR A 102 -0.64 -5.16 -12.26
C THR A 102 -1.46 -5.37 -11.00
N VAL A 103 -1.75 -6.62 -10.69
CA VAL A 103 -2.28 -7.03 -9.39
C VAL A 103 -1.11 -7.42 -8.49
N VAL A 104 -1.14 -6.99 -7.23
CA VAL A 104 -0.16 -7.39 -6.21
C VAL A 104 -0.91 -8.13 -5.09
N TYR A 105 -0.65 -9.42 -4.98
CA TYR A 105 -1.25 -10.21 -3.91
C TYR A 105 -0.68 -9.83 -2.55
N THR A 106 -1.54 -9.84 -1.53
CA THR A 106 -1.13 -9.56 -0.15
C THR A 106 -0.56 -10.84 0.47
N GLY A 107 0.74 -11.07 0.24
CA GLY A 107 1.43 -12.28 0.69
C GLY A 107 0.86 -13.54 0.04
N ASP A 108 0.33 -14.43 0.86
CA ASP A 108 -0.30 -15.70 0.47
C ASP A 108 -1.82 -15.59 0.20
N ILE A 109 -2.40 -14.40 0.40
CA ILE A 109 -3.81 -14.15 0.12
C ILE A 109 -3.96 -13.69 -1.33
N HIS A 110 -4.76 -14.41 -2.12
CA HIS A 110 -5.00 -14.13 -3.54
C HIS A 110 -5.98 -12.96 -3.74
N ALA A 111 -5.68 -11.83 -3.09
CA ALA A 111 -6.40 -10.57 -3.20
C ALA A 111 -5.43 -9.39 -3.08
N MET A 112 -5.84 -8.23 -3.56
CA MET A 112 -5.04 -7.00 -3.57
C MET A 112 -5.64 -5.98 -2.61
N TRP A 113 -4.99 -5.76 -1.46
CA TRP A 113 -5.28 -4.61 -0.61
C TRP A 113 -4.68 -3.34 -1.21
N LEU A 114 -5.44 -2.24 -1.16
CA LEU A 114 -4.95 -0.94 -1.66
C LEU A 114 -3.75 -0.44 -0.85
N ARG A 115 -3.78 -0.57 0.46
CA ARG A 115 -2.67 -0.25 1.38
C ARG A 115 -1.44 -1.07 1.04
N ASP A 116 -1.59 -2.40 1.06
CA ASP A 116 -0.48 -3.35 0.97
C ASP A 116 0.19 -3.27 -0.39
N SER A 117 -0.56 -3.25 -1.47
CA SER A 117 -0.01 -3.15 -2.83
C SER A 117 0.85 -1.90 -3.01
N GLY A 118 0.40 -0.75 -2.48
CA GLY A 118 1.18 0.48 -2.50
C GLY A 118 2.44 0.41 -1.64
N ALA A 119 2.38 -0.24 -0.47
CA ALA A 119 3.53 -0.39 0.44
C ALA A 119 4.55 -1.41 -0.08
N GLN A 120 4.08 -2.54 -0.61
CA GLN A 120 4.93 -3.62 -1.13
C GLN A 120 5.79 -3.19 -2.31
N VAL A 121 5.28 -2.34 -3.21
CA VAL A 121 6.05 -1.87 -4.37
C VAL A 121 6.81 -0.57 -4.11
N TRP A 122 6.55 0.09 -2.98
CA TRP A 122 7.16 1.37 -2.62
C TRP A 122 8.68 1.41 -2.72
N PRO A 123 9.43 0.39 -2.26
CA PRO A 123 10.90 0.40 -2.32
C PRO A 123 11.47 0.49 -3.73
N TYR A 124 10.69 0.09 -4.74
CA TYR A 124 11.15 0.02 -6.13
C TYR A 124 10.95 1.31 -6.92
N VAL A 125 10.13 2.25 -6.44
CA VAL A 125 9.80 3.50 -7.15
C VAL A 125 11.06 4.26 -7.55
N GLN A 126 12.05 4.34 -6.67
CA GLN A 126 13.33 5.03 -6.93
C GLN A 126 14.19 4.37 -8.03
N LEU A 127 13.92 3.11 -8.37
CA LEU A 127 14.63 2.35 -9.40
C LEU A 127 13.92 2.41 -10.75
N ALA A 128 12.71 2.96 -10.84
CA ALA A 128 11.85 2.93 -12.02
C ALA A 128 12.50 3.52 -13.28
N ASN A 129 13.36 4.55 -13.14
CA ASN A 129 14.04 5.14 -14.28
C ASN A 129 15.23 4.32 -14.81
N GLN A 130 15.64 3.28 -14.08
CA GLN A 130 16.76 2.42 -14.44
C GLN A 130 16.29 1.15 -15.17
N ASP A 131 14.96 0.89 -15.19
CA ASP A 131 14.37 -0.32 -15.74
C ASP A 131 12.97 -0.02 -16.30
N PRO A 132 12.82 0.01 -17.64
CA PRO A 132 11.54 0.27 -18.29
C PRO A 132 10.44 -0.74 -17.94
N GLU A 133 10.78 -2.02 -17.73
CA GLU A 133 9.80 -3.04 -17.35
C GLU A 133 9.32 -2.82 -15.91
N LEU A 134 10.21 -2.47 -14.99
CA LEU A 134 9.85 -2.09 -13.63
C LEU A 134 8.97 -0.83 -13.61
N LYS A 135 9.30 0.16 -14.45
CA LYS A 135 8.49 1.37 -14.61
C LYS A 135 7.07 1.04 -15.09
N ALA A 136 6.94 0.17 -16.10
CA ALA A 136 5.66 -0.29 -16.64
C ALA A 136 4.84 -1.08 -15.60
N MET A 137 5.49 -1.98 -14.86
CA MET A 137 4.87 -2.73 -13.78
C MET A 137 4.31 -1.80 -12.70
N LEU A 138 5.06 -0.78 -12.26
CA LEU A 138 4.62 0.20 -11.26
C LEU A 138 3.45 1.05 -11.77
N ALA A 139 3.49 1.49 -13.04
CA ALA A 139 2.36 2.16 -13.68
C ALA A 139 1.11 1.26 -13.67
N GLY A 140 1.29 -0.03 -13.94
CA GLY A 140 0.22 -1.03 -13.87
C GLY A 140 -0.41 -1.16 -12.49
N VAL A 141 0.38 -1.14 -11.40
CA VAL A 141 -0.14 -1.15 -10.02
C VAL A 141 -1.01 0.07 -9.76
N ILE A 142 -0.53 1.26 -10.14
CA ILE A 142 -1.25 2.52 -9.92
C ILE A 142 -2.58 2.53 -10.69
N ARG A 143 -2.58 2.12 -11.96
CA ARG A 143 -3.83 2.00 -12.76
C ARG A 143 -4.80 0.99 -12.13
N ARG A 144 -4.29 -0.16 -11.66
CA ARG A 144 -5.14 -1.15 -10.97
C ARG A 144 -5.75 -0.57 -9.70
N GLN A 145 -5.01 0.19 -8.91
CA GLN A 145 -5.53 0.84 -7.71
C GLN A 145 -6.65 1.84 -8.03
N PHE A 146 -6.54 2.62 -9.12
CA PHE A 146 -7.61 3.54 -9.54
C PHE A 146 -8.86 2.77 -9.99
N LYS A 147 -8.71 1.69 -10.76
CA LYS A 147 -9.82 0.79 -11.11
C LYS A 147 -10.53 0.25 -9.87
N CYS A 148 -9.77 -0.21 -8.89
CA CYS A 148 -10.31 -0.70 -7.63
C CYS A 148 -11.13 0.39 -6.90
N ILE A 149 -10.60 1.61 -6.77
CA ILE A 149 -11.31 2.74 -6.16
C ILE A 149 -12.59 3.08 -6.93
N ASN A 150 -12.59 2.95 -8.24
CA ASN A 150 -13.77 3.20 -9.08
C ASN A 150 -14.83 2.09 -8.97
N ILE A 151 -14.45 0.86 -8.61
CA ILE A 151 -15.40 -0.20 -8.27
C ILE A 151 -16.11 0.12 -6.95
N ASP A 152 -15.33 0.37 -5.88
CA ASP A 152 -15.87 0.75 -4.57
C ASP A 152 -14.80 1.44 -3.69
N PRO A 153 -14.92 2.74 -3.41
CA PRO A 153 -13.96 3.47 -2.57
C PRO A 153 -14.06 3.10 -1.08
N TYR A 154 -15.07 2.35 -0.67
CA TYR A 154 -15.21 1.85 0.71
C TYR A 154 -14.54 0.49 0.94
N ALA A 155 -14.10 -0.19 -0.12
CA ALA A 155 -13.43 -1.47 -0.01
C ALA A 155 -11.93 -1.30 0.22
N ASN A 156 -11.36 -2.17 1.05
CA ASN A 156 -9.92 -2.24 1.30
C ASN A 156 -9.22 -3.26 0.40
N ALA A 157 -9.92 -4.34 -0.02
CA ALA A 157 -9.34 -5.44 -0.78
C ALA A 157 -10.18 -5.88 -1.97
N PHE A 158 -9.51 -6.24 -3.06
CA PHE A 158 -10.10 -6.56 -4.35
C PHE A 158 -9.58 -7.89 -4.90
N LEU A 159 -10.44 -8.62 -5.60
CA LEU A 159 -10.09 -9.85 -6.29
C LEU A 159 -9.23 -9.54 -7.54
N ASP A 160 -8.35 -10.47 -7.89
CA ASP A 160 -7.71 -10.45 -9.22
C ASP A 160 -8.77 -10.87 -10.26
N PRO A 161 -9.15 -10.00 -11.21
CA PRO A 161 -10.17 -10.32 -12.21
C PRO A 161 -9.75 -11.44 -13.19
N TYR A 162 -8.50 -11.87 -13.11
CA TYR A 162 -7.93 -12.92 -13.97
C TYR A 162 -7.57 -14.19 -13.19
N ASP A 163 -7.85 -14.23 -11.88
CA ASP A 163 -7.70 -15.47 -11.11
C ASP A 163 -8.85 -16.41 -11.45
N PRO A 164 -8.56 -17.63 -11.95
CA PRO A 164 -9.60 -18.61 -12.27
C PRO A 164 -10.31 -19.16 -11.02
N ASN A 165 -9.71 -18.98 -9.84
CA ASN A 165 -10.24 -19.47 -8.57
C ASN A 165 -10.16 -18.37 -7.48
N PRO A 166 -10.92 -17.27 -7.62
CA PRO A 166 -10.85 -16.16 -6.70
C PRO A 166 -11.35 -16.56 -5.30
N ASP A 167 -10.71 -16.00 -4.27
CA ASP A 167 -11.13 -16.22 -2.88
C ASP A 167 -12.32 -15.35 -2.51
N HIS A 168 -13.50 -15.96 -2.44
CA HIS A 168 -14.76 -15.32 -2.06
C HIS A 168 -15.07 -15.42 -0.56
N GLN A 169 -14.09 -15.57 0.30
CA GLN A 169 -14.24 -15.80 1.73
C GLN A 169 -15.19 -14.80 2.41
N TRP A 170 -15.16 -13.53 2.02
CA TRP A 170 -15.88 -12.45 2.69
C TRP A 170 -17.17 -12.00 1.98
N MET A 171 -17.61 -12.69 0.93
CA MET A 171 -18.83 -12.33 0.18
C MET A 171 -20.12 -12.39 1.02
N ARG A 172 -20.08 -12.96 2.24
CA ARG A 172 -21.22 -13.03 3.16
C ARG A 172 -21.22 -11.93 4.23
N ASP A 173 -20.29 -11.00 4.15
CA ASP A 173 -20.28 -9.83 5.03
C ASP A 173 -21.55 -9.01 4.83
N MET A 174 -22.11 -8.53 5.92
CA MET A 174 -23.30 -7.67 5.91
C MET A 174 -22.90 -6.22 5.64
N THR A 175 -22.58 -5.94 4.41
CA THR A 175 -22.24 -4.66 3.80
C THR A 175 -22.68 -4.70 2.34
N ASP A 176 -22.55 -3.60 1.60
CA ASP A 176 -22.88 -3.53 0.17
C ASP A 176 -21.75 -4.17 -0.68
N MET A 177 -21.60 -5.50 -0.59
CA MET A 177 -20.62 -6.26 -1.37
C MET A 177 -20.97 -6.20 -2.85
N LYS A 178 -19.96 -5.92 -3.67
CA LYS A 178 -20.04 -5.85 -5.13
C LYS A 178 -19.14 -6.88 -5.77
N GLU A 179 -19.37 -7.16 -7.04
CA GLU A 179 -18.46 -7.97 -7.85
C GLU A 179 -17.06 -7.34 -7.89
N GLY A 180 -16.03 -8.17 -7.81
CA GLY A 180 -14.63 -7.74 -7.79
C GLY A 180 -14.08 -7.39 -6.40
N LEU A 181 -14.92 -7.33 -5.36
CA LEU A 181 -14.45 -7.11 -4.00
C LEU A 181 -14.03 -8.42 -3.34
N HIS A 182 -12.93 -8.39 -2.61
CA HIS A 182 -12.55 -9.43 -1.66
C HIS A 182 -13.07 -9.10 -0.27
N GLU A 183 -12.81 -7.85 0.22
CA GLU A 183 -13.26 -7.36 1.53
C GLU A 183 -13.67 -5.88 1.43
N ARG A 184 -14.70 -5.50 2.20
CA ARG A 184 -15.25 -4.13 2.18
C ARG A 184 -15.15 -3.45 3.55
N LYS A 185 -13.98 -3.45 4.15
CA LYS A 185 -13.68 -2.70 5.38
C LYS A 185 -13.25 -1.28 5.04
N TRP A 186 -13.97 -0.27 5.55
CA TRP A 186 -13.66 1.12 5.32
C TRP A 186 -12.49 1.59 6.18
N GLU A 187 -11.42 1.98 5.51
CA GLU A 187 -10.18 2.51 6.07
C GLU A 187 -9.76 3.75 5.28
N ILE A 188 -9.48 4.86 5.96
CA ILE A 188 -9.02 6.10 5.30
C ILE A 188 -7.73 5.87 4.50
N ASP A 189 -6.80 5.14 5.07
CA ASP A 189 -5.48 4.90 4.47
C ASP A 189 -5.54 4.07 3.18
N SER A 190 -6.55 3.23 3.01
CA SER A 190 -6.78 2.49 1.76
C SER A 190 -6.91 3.41 0.54
N LEU A 191 -7.47 4.62 0.70
CA LEU A 191 -7.51 5.63 -0.36
C LEU A 191 -6.27 6.53 -0.41
N CYS A 192 -5.48 6.59 0.66
CA CYS A 192 -4.29 7.43 0.74
C CYS A 192 -3.04 6.79 0.12
N TYR A 193 -2.87 5.47 0.26
CA TYR A 193 -1.71 4.75 -0.28
C TYR A 193 -1.61 4.84 -1.82
N PRO A 194 -2.70 4.69 -2.60
CA PRO A 194 -2.68 4.90 -4.05
C PRO A 194 -2.22 6.31 -4.45
N LEU A 195 -2.74 7.34 -3.77
CA LEU A 195 -2.35 8.73 -4.03
C LEU A 195 -0.86 8.97 -3.73
N ARG A 196 -0.36 8.41 -2.62
CA ARG A 196 1.05 8.48 -2.27
C ARG A 196 1.92 7.81 -3.33
N LEU A 197 1.56 6.61 -3.76
CA LEU A 197 2.32 5.87 -4.77
C LEU A 197 2.34 6.61 -6.10
N ALA A 198 1.19 7.04 -6.61
CA ALA A 198 1.06 7.75 -7.87
C ALA A 198 1.87 9.06 -7.88
N TYR A 199 1.79 9.85 -6.80
CA TYR A 199 2.55 11.09 -6.67
C TYR A 199 4.06 10.86 -6.74
N HIS A 200 4.58 9.89 -5.97
CA HIS A 200 6.03 9.64 -5.93
C HIS A 200 6.54 8.96 -7.20
N TYR A 201 5.73 8.10 -7.83
CA TYR A 201 6.01 7.56 -9.16
C TYR A 201 6.19 8.70 -10.18
N TRP A 202 5.22 9.63 -10.23
CA TRP A 202 5.30 10.80 -11.11
C TRP A 202 6.52 11.67 -10.81
N LYS A 203 6.77 12.00 -9.54
CA LYS A 203 7.94 12.80 -9.15
C LYS A 203 9.28 12.15 -9.51
N THR A 204 9.33 10.83 -9.49
CA THR A 204 10.54 10.07 -9.82
C THR A 204 10.71 9.94 -11.33
N THR A 205 9.63 9.63 -12.05
CA THR A 205 9.72 9.22 -13.46
C THR A 205 9.35 10.30 -14.46
N GLY A 206 8.65 11.33 -14.03
CA GLY A 206 8.02 12.33 -14.92
C GLY A 206 6.86 11.79 -15.76
N ASP A 207 6.49 10.51 -15.60
CA ASP A 207 5.43 9.89 -16.38
C ASP A 207 4.06 10.36 -15.93
N ILE A 208 3.33 11.01 -16.84
CA ILE A 208 1.97 11.52 -16.63
C ILE A 208 0.88 10.62 -17.24
N SER A 209 1.25 9.54 -17.90
CA SER A 209 0.32 8.67 -18.64
C SER A 209 -0.68 7.92 -17.76
N ILE A 210 -0.42 7.86 -16.45
CA ILE A 210 -1.30 7.25 -15.45
C ILE A 210 -2.42 8.18 -14.97
N PHE A 211 -2.39 9.47 -15.30
CA PHE A 211 -3.35 10.48 -14.85
C PHE A 211 -4.40 10.77 -15.92
N ASP A 212 -5.11 9.74 -16.33
CA ASP A 212 -6.18 9.75 -17.31
C ASP A 212 -7.57 9.94 -16.66
N GLU A 213 -8.65 9.70 -17.43
CA GLU A 213 -10.03 9.81 -16.93
C GLU A 213 -10.32 8.86 -15.75
N GLU A 214 -9.69 7.69 -15.73
CA GLU A 214 -9.84 6.72 -14.65
C GLU A 214 -9.27 7.24 -13.32
N TRP A 215 -8.15 7.98 -13.40
CA TRP A 215 -7.60 8.74 -12.27
C TRP A 215 -8.55 9.85 -11.81
N LEU A 216 -9.08 10.67 -12.72
CA LEU A 216 -10.00 11.77 -12.37
C LEU A 216 -11.25 11.23 -11.66
N GLN A 217 -11.84 10.16 -12.17
CA GLN A 217 -12.97 9.50 -11.54
C GLN A 217 -12.61 8.95 -10.14
N ALA A 218 -11.40 8.41 -9.96
CA ALA A 218 -10.96 7.93 -8.66
C ALA A 218 -10.83 9.08 -7.65
N ILE A 219 -10.34 10.26 -8.07
CA ILE A 219 -10.28 11.44 -7.18
C ILE A 219 -11.68 11.92 -6.78
N GLU A 220 -12.63 11.99 -7.72
CA GLU A 220 -14.02 12.33 -7.40
C GLU A 220 -14.61 11.36 -6.35
N ASN A 221 -14.40 10.06 -6.52
CA ASN A 221 -14.83 9.04 -5.58
C ASN A 221 -14.18 9.20 -4.20
N ILE A 222 -12.88 9.51 -4.14
CA ILE A 222 -12.15 9.76 -2.88
C ILE A 222 -12.73 10.99 -2.18
N LEU A 223 -12.88 12.12 -2.87
CA LEU A 223 -13.41 13.35 -2.31
C LEU A 223 -14.83 13.14 -1.76
N LYS A 224 -15.69 12.49 -2.54
CA LYS A 224 -17.06 12.15 -2.11
C LYS A 224 -17.03 11.29 -0.85
N THR A 225 -16.24 10.21 -0.84
CA THR A 225 -16.18 9.27 0.30
C THR A 225 -15.65 9.94 1.56
N PHE A 226 -14.61 10.75 1.47
CA PHE A 226 -14.09 11.48 2.61
C PHE A 226 -15.11 12.46 3.18
N LYS A 227 -15.82 13.21 2.32
CA LYS A 227 -16.91 14.14 2.75
C LYS A 227 -18.08 13.40 3.39
N GLU A 228 -18.51 12.27 2.83
CA GLU A 228 -19.55 11.41 3.42
C GLU A 228 -19.12 10.93 4.82
N GLN A 229 -17.85 10.57 4.99
CA GLN A 229 -17.31 10.06 6.24
C GLN A 229 -16.87 11.15 7.23
N GLN A 230 -16.92 12.43 6.88
CA GLN A 230 -16.94 13.48 7.90
C GLN A 230 -18.24 13.48 8.72
N ARG A 231 -19.29 12.82 8.22
CA ARG A 231 -20.60 12.64 8.87
C ARG A 231 -21.30 13.93 9.30
N LYS A 232 -20.98 15.07 8.67
CA LYS A 232 -21.59 16.37 8.95
C LYS A 232 -23.10 16.41 8.68
N ASN A 233 -23.55 15.66 7.69
CA ASN A 233 -24.93 15.61 7.21
C ASN A 233 -25.62 14.26 7.55
N GLY A 234 -25.16 13.56 8.59
CA GLY A 234 -25.68 12.27 9.00
C GLY A 234 -24.60 11.18 9.00
N VAL A 235 -24.99 9.94 9.29
CA VAL A 235 -24.08 8.82 9.53
C VAL A 235 -23.38 8.27 8.27
N GLY A 236 -23.73 8.79 7.09
CA GLY A 236 -23.21 8.30 5.80
C GLY A 236 -23.82 6.96 5.35
N PRO A 237 -23.44 6.51 4.14
CA PRO A 237 -24.02 5.29 3.53
C PRO A 237 -23.36 4.00 4.02
N TYR A 238 -22.17 4.07 4.62
CA TYR A 238 -21.37 2.90 4.95
C TYR A 238 -21.86 2.20 6.22
N ARG A 239 -21.94 0.87 6.13
CA ARG A 239 -22.19 -0.05 7.26
C ARG A 239 -21.41 -1.32 7.02
N PHE A 240 -20.96 -1.95 8.10
CA PHE A 240 -20.28 -3.23 8.04
C PHE A 240 -20.57 -4.09 9.26
N GLN A 241 -20.98 -5.32 9.03
CA GLN A 241 -21.01 -6.36 10.05
C GLN A 241 -20.52 -7.67 9.45
N ARG A 242 -19.85 -8.47 10.27
CA ARG A 242 -19.37 -9.81 9.95
C ARG A 242 -19.81 -10.78 11.06
N ARG A 243 -20.24 -11.97 10.69
CA ARG A 243 -20.46 -13.04 11.66
C ARG A 243 -19.12 -13.62 12.08
N THR A 244 -18.68 -13.29 13.28
CA THR A 244 -17.35 -13.63 13.81
C THR A 244 -17.39 -13.67 15.33
N GLU A 245 -16.49 -14.45 15.92
CA GLU A 245 -16.23 -14.44 17.38
C GLU A 245 -15.24 -13.34 17.76
N ARG A 246 -14.48 -12.79 16.79
CA ARG A 246 -13.54 -11.70 17.01
C ARG A 246 -14.26 -10.35 17.02
N GLN A 247 -14.36 -9.74 18.20
CA GLN A 247 -15.06 -8.45 18.37
C GLN A 247 -14.51 -7.33 17.48
N LEU A 248 -13.21 -7.34 17.19
CA LEU A 248 -12.57 -6.31 16.34
C LEU A 248 -12.72 -6.57 14.83
N ASP A 249 -13.28 -7.70 14.45
CA ASP A 249 -13.49 -8.06 13.03
C ASP A 249 -14.88 -7.67 12.50
N THR A 250 -15.65 -6.94 13.32
CA THR A 250 -17.00 -6.47 13.00
C THR A 250 -17.28 -5.15 13.70
N MET A 251 -18.28 -4.42 13.22
CA MET A 251 -18.69 -3.15 13.84
C MET A 251 -19.94 -3.33 14.70
N ASN A 252 -19.98 -2.67 15.84
CA ASN A 252 -21.16 -2.56 16.70
C ASN A 252 -22.20 -1.55 16.13
N ASN A 253 -23.25 -1.29 16.90
CA ASN A 253 -24.29 -0.31 16.57
C ASN A 253 -24.83 -0.46 15.14
N ASN A 254 -25.30 -1.68 14.82
CA ASN A 254 -25.84 -2.02 13.49
C ASN A 254 -24.87 -1.68 12.33
N GLY A 255 -23.59 -1.90 12.55
CA GLY A 255 -22.55 -1.68 11.53
C GLY A 255 -22.07 -0.24 11.38
N LEU A 256 -22.51 0.67 12.24
CA LEU A 256 -22.09 2.09 12.22
C LEU A 256 -20.83 2.37 13.05
N GLY A 257 -20.52 1.48 13.99
CA GLY A 257 -19.50 1.70 15.02
C GLY A 257 -19.98 2.63 16.14
N ASN A 258 -19.05 3.04 16.98
CA ASN A 258 -19.35 3.96 18.09
C ASN A 258 -19.77 5.33 17.57
N PRO A 259 -20.67 6.05 18.28
CA PRO A 259 -21.07 7.41 17.90
C PRO A 259 -19.90 8.36 17.82
N VAL A 260 -19.95 9.30 16.88
CA VAL A 260 -18.98 10.39 16.74
C VAL A 260 -19.71 11.73 16.78
N ASN A 261 -19.03 12.76 17.29
CA ASN A 261 -19.45 14.15 17.13
C ASN A 261 -18.70 14.75 15.94
N PRO A 262 -19.36 15.10 14.82
CA PRO A 262 -18.70 15.63 13.63
C PRO A 262 -17.96 16.94 13.93
N VAL A 263 -16.65 16.95 13.75
CA VAL A 263 -15.77 18.10 14.00
C VAL A 263 -14.90 18.47 12.80
N GLY A 264 -15.16 17.87 11.65
CA GLY A 264 -14.39 18.05 10.42
C GLY A 264 -13.39 16.93 10.14
N LEU A 265 -13.17 16.01 11.09
CA LEU A 265 -12.37 14.81 10.88
C LEU A 265 -13.12 13.74 10.08
N ILE A 266 -12.39 12.89 9.37
CA ILE A 266 -12.91 11.76 8.61
C ILE A 266 -12.98 10.55 9.54
N VAL A 267 -14.11 9.87 9.56
CA VAL A 267 -14.29 8.58 10.27
C VAL A 267 -13.56 7.47 9.54
N SER A 268 -12.75 6.70 10.26
CA SER A 268 -12.21 5.41 9.82
C SER A 268 -12.85 4.30 10.63
N CYS A 269 -13.62 3.45 9.98
CA CYS A 269 -14.33 2.37 10.66
C CYS A 269 -13.39 1.24 11.08
N PHE A 270 -12.35 1.04 10.30
CA PHE A 270 -11.27 0.08 10.58
C PHE A 270 -9.92 0.78 10.58
N ARG A 271 -8.93 0.12 11.19
CA ARG A 271 -7.53 0.55 11.24
C ARG A 271 -6.72 -0.14 10.14
N PRO A 272 -5.49 0.31 9.83
CA PRO A 272 -4.59 -0.38 8.90
C PRO A 272 -4.26 -1.85 9.26
N SER A 273 -4.70 -2.32 10.43
CA SER A 273 -4.62 -3.72 10.87
C SER A 273 -5.89 -4.52 10.60
N ASP A 274 -6.82 -3.97 9.82
CA ASP A 274 -8.16 -4.51 9.52
C ASP A 274 -9.06 -4.70 10.77
N ASP A 275 -8.68 -4.12 11.91
CA ASP A 275 -9.48 -4.16 13.14
C ASP A 275 -10.41 -2.94 13.26
N ALA A 276 -11.62 -3.15 13.73
CA ALA A 276 -12.58 -2.08 14.00
C ALA A 276 -12.05 -1.07 15.02
N THR A 277 -12.26 0.22 14.74
CA THR A 277 -11.86 1.30 15.63
C THR A 277 -12.82 1.44 16.81
N THR A 278 -12.28 1.62 18.01
CA THR A 278 -13.07 2.04 19.18
C THR A 278 -13.41 3.53 19.09
N TYR A 279 -12.43 4.35 18.74
CA TYR A 279 -12.57 5.78 18.46
C TYR A 279 -12.38 5.99 16.97
N GLN A 280 -13.45 6.36 16.26
CA GLN A 280 -13.48 6.34 14.81
C GLN A 280 -12.71 7.47 14.14
N PHE A 281 -12.33 8.53 14.88
CA PHE A 281 -11.40 9.53 14.37
C PHE A 281 -9.97 9.04 14.56
N LEU A 282 -9.53 8.19 13.63
CA LEU A 282 -8.15 7.67 13.60
C LEU A 282 -7.20 8.79 13.18
N ILE A 283 -6.54 9.41 14.14
CA ILE A 283 -5.73 10.61 13.94
C ILE A 283 -4.60 10.41 12.92
N PRO A 284 -3.77 9.34 12.98
CA PRO A 284 -2.71 9.13 11.97
C PRO A 284 -3.24 9.06 10.54
N SER A 285 -4.38 8.39 10.31
CA SER A 285 -4.98 8.27 8.98
C SER A 285 -5.58 9.59 8.50
N ASN A 286 -6.11 10.44 9.41
CA ASN A 286 -6.55 11.79 9.06
C ASN A 286 -5.36 12.68 8.61
N PHE A 287 -4.20 12.62 9.28
CA PHE A 287 -2.98 13.28 8.79
C PHE A 287 -2.55 12.74 7.42
N PHE A 288 -2.69 11.43 7.20
CA PHE A 288 -2.37 10.84 5.91
C PHE A 288 -3.33 11.33 4.81
N ALA A 289 -4.63 11.48 5.11
CA ALA A 289 -5.60 12.07 4.19
C ALA A 289 -5.22 13.51 3.80
N VAL A 290 -4.85 14.36 4.77
CA VAL A 290 -4.39 15.75 4.50
C VAL A 290 -3.22 15.76 3.52
N THR A 291 -2.19 14.96 3.78
CA THR A 291 -1.00 14.92 2.91
C THR A 291 -1.29 14.33 1.54
N SER A 292 -2.19 13.35 1.46
CA SER A 292 -2.58 12.69 0.20
C SER A 292 -3.44 13.60 -0.67
N LEU A 293 -4.39 14.32 -0.10
CA LEU A 293 -5.22 15.32 -0.81
C LEU A 293 -4.37 16.46 -1.39
N ARG A 294 -3.37 16.95 -0.63
CA ARG A 294 -2.44 17.98 -1.14
C ARG A 294 -1.60 17.47 -2.32
N LYS A 295 -1.16 16.21 -2.28
CA LYS A 295 -0.46 15.58 -3.40
C LYS A 295 -1.37 15.42 -4.63
N ALA A 296 -2.63 15.01 -4.43
CA ALA A 296 -3.61 14.93 -5.49
C ALA A 296 -3.87 16.32 -6.12
N ALA A 297 -4.02 17.35 -5.29
CA ALA A 297 -4.21 18.73 -5.76
C ALA A 297 -3.05 19.20 -6.66
N GLU A 298 -1.80 18.90 -6.29
CA GLU A 298 -0.64 19.25 -7.11
C GLU A 298 -0.65 18.54 -8.47
N ILE A 299 -1.02 17.26 -8.52
CA ILE A 299 -1.17 16.52 -9.78
C ILE A 299 -2.27 17.14 -10.63
N LEU A 300 -3.45 17.35 -10.06
CA LEU A 300 -4.62 17.89 -10.75
C LEU A 300 -4.33 19.23 -11.44
N VAL A 301 -3.73 20.18 -10.74
CA VAL A 301 -3.42 21.49 -11.31
C VAL A 301 -2.27 21.42 -12.29
N THR A 302 -1.25 20.61 -12.03
CA THR A 302 -0.03 20.56 -12.85
C THR A 302 -0.19 19.74 -14.11
N VAL A 303 -0.82 18.57 -14.00
CA VAL A 303 -0.94 17.59 -15.09
C VAL A 303 -2.27 17.73 -15.83
N ASN A 304 -3.38 17.62 -15.10
CA ASN A 304 -4.72 17.57 -15.70
C ASN A 304 -5.30 18.95 -16.03
N LYS A 305 -4.79 20.02 -15.43
CA LYS A 305 -5.36 21.39 -15.50
C LYS A 305 -6.75 21.50 -14.86
N GLU A 306 -7.09 20.60 -13.95
CA GLU A 306 -8.33 20.52 -13.20
C GLU A 306 -8.29 21.42 -11.95
N THR A 307 -8.42 22.74 -12.15
CA THR A 307 -8.29 23.73 -11.07
C THR A 307 -9.37 23.57 -10.01
N ALA A 308 -10.63 23.38 -10.40
CA ALA A 308 -11.75 23.26 -9.46
C ALA A 308 -11.60 22.04 -8.53
N MET A 309 -11.26 20.88 -9.08
CA MET A 309 -11.04 19.66 -8.29
C MET A 309 -9.79 19.77 -7.41
N SER A 310 -8.75 20.45 -7.87
CA SER A 310 -7.55 20.76 -7.09
C SER A 310 -7.89 21.64 -5.88
N GLU A 311 -8.67 22.71 -6.07
CA GLU A 311 -9.13 23.61 -5.00
C GLU A 311 -9.99 22.84 -3.98
N GLU A 312 -10.85 21.93 -4.44
CA GLU A 312 -11.65 21.06 -3.58
C GLU A 312 -10.78 20.15 -2.70
N CYS A 313 -9.73 19.54 -3.27
CA CYS A 313 -8.76 18.75 -2.51
C CYS A 313 -8.04 19.60 -1.45
N VAL A 314 -7.60 20.81 -1.80
CA VAL A 314 -6.92 21.73 -0.87
C VAL A 314 -7.87 22.17 0.25
N HIS A 315 -9.11 22.52 -0.08
CA HIS A 315 -10.11 22.94 0.90
C HIS A 315 -10.42 21.83 1.90
N LEU A 316 -10.66 20.59 1.42
CA LEU A 316 -10.92 19.45 2.29
C LEU A 316 -9.69 19.12 3.17
N ALA A 317 -8.48 19.16 2.59
CA ALA A 317 -7.25 18.95 3.34
C ALA A 317 -7.09 19.99 4.46
N GLN A 318 -7.38 21.27 4.18
CA GLN A 318 -7.28 22.34 5.16
C GLN A 318 -8.32 22.17 6.28
N GLU A 319 -9.57 21.83 5.94
CA GLU A 319 -10.61 21.58 6.93
C GLU A 319 -10.23 20.44 7.89
N VAL A 320 -9.72 19.32 7.36
CA VAL A 320 -9.28 18.19 8.20
C VAL A 320 -8.07 18.59 9.06
N GLU A 321 -7.11 19.34 8.51
CA GLU A 321 -5.95 19.81 9.27
C GLU A 321 -6.35 20.75 10.41
N ASP A 322 -7.27 21.68 10.16
CA ASP A 322 -7.78 22.59 11.20
C ASP A 322 -8.48 21.82 12.32
N ALA A 323 -9.21 20.76 11.97
CA ALA A 323 -9.86 19.89 12.95
C ALA A 323 -8.83 19.06 13.76
N LEU A 324 -7.72 18.65 13.15
CA LEU A 324 -6.61 17.94 13.83
C LEU A 324 -5.84 18.82 14.82
N ARG A 325 -5.86 20.15 14.63
CA ARG A 325 -5.13 21.11 15.47
C ARG A 325 -5.93 21.63 16.68
N ARG A 326 -7.22 21.32 16.75
CA ARG A 326 -8.12 21.66 17.87
C ARG A 326 -8.05 20.66 19.01
#